data_5ffc4ecc8b40c32d00a90ade320a2ac5
#
_entry.id   5ffc4ecc8b40c32d00a90ade320a2ac5
#
_cell.length_a   1.000
_cell.length_b   1.000
_cell.length_c   1.000
_cell.angle_alpha   90.00
_cell.angle_beta   90.00
_cell.angle_gamma   90.00
#
_symmetry.space_group_name_H-M   'P 1'
#
loop_
_entity.id
_entity.type
_entity.pdbx_description
1 polymer ?
#
loop_
_entity_poly.entity_id
_entity_poly.type
_entity_poly.pdbx_seq_one_letter_code
_entity_poly.pdbx_strand_id
1 'polypeptide(L)'
;MTDDTTNDKLSIPLIDTPITMRTLQTLIQTPTVPRRYTQSPSGVQDMYAAILVGREVGIAPMEAIQNIYLINGSVSMSGKLMVALIYRAGHLMKVKFGAKKVTVECFRRDPYTHELVAVGETEFGEADAVAASLDQKDTYRQYPRLMWAWRAITFAGRLFYGDVLSGIGYTPEELEVSDVVEPIDVDVIDVEVEGKSLEMENGTAMLVDELDAEVIQDSTS
;
A
#
# COMPACT_ATOMS: atom_id res chain seq x y z
N MET A 1 -13.23 -29.54 29.36
CA MET A 1 -14.18 -29.01 28.38
C MET A 1 -13.67 -27.60 28.09
N THR A 2 -12.80 -27.51 27.12
CA THR A 2 -12.20 -26.26 26.64
C THR A 2 -12.95 -25.88 25.37
N ASP A 3 -13.70 -24.80 25.47
CA ASP A 3 -14.49 -24.24 24.39
C ASP A 3 -13.52 -23.53 23.42
N ASP A 4 -13.19 -24.23 22.37
CA ASP A 4 -12.37 -23.71 21.25
C ASP A 4 -13.32 -22.96 20.31
N THR A 5 -13.67 -21.71 20.68
CA THR A 5 -14.34 -20.79 19.77
C THR A 5 -13.32 -20.32 18.73
N THR A 6 -13.09 -21.15 17.77
CA THR A 6 -12.45 -20.87 16.50
C THR A 6 -12.97 -19.54 15.96
N ASN A 7 -12.07 -18.59 15.88
CA ASN A 7 -12.22 -17.33 15.17
C ASN A 7 -12.46 -17.67 13.67
N ASP A 8 -13.72 -17.92 13.36
CA ASP A 8 -14.20 -18.15 11.99
C ASP A 8 -14.03 -16.81 11.25
N LYS A 9 -12.85 -16.65 10.64
CA LYS A 9 -12.62 -15.58 9.67
C LYS A 9 -13.78 -15.68 8.70
N LEU A 10 -14.61 -14.65 8.65
CA LEU A 10 -15.60 -14.46 7.59
C LEU A 10 -14.85 -14.47 6.24
N SER A 11 -14.53 -15.66 5.78
CA SER A 11 -14.16 -15.87 4.40
C SER A 11 -15.45 -15.70 3.63
N ILE A 12 -15.72 -14.48 3.19
CA ILE A 12 -16.71 -14.25 2.14
C ILE A 12 -16.23 -15.15 1.00
N PRO A 13 -16.97 -16.20 0.63
CA PRO A 13 -16.57 -17.00 -0.51
C PRO A 13 -16.47 -16.04 -1.67
N LEU A 14 -15.25 -15.83 -2.20
CA LEU A 14 -15.06 -15.22 -3.50
C LEU A 14 -15.99 -16.01 -4.40
N ILE A 15 -17.07 -15.38 -4.85
CA ILE A 15 -18.02 -16.01 -5.76
C ILE A 15 -17.18 -16.31 -6.98
N ASP A 16 -16.79 -17.57 -7.11
CA ASP A 16 -15.98 -18.10 -8.22
C ASP A 16 -16.85 -18.26 -9.47
N THR A 17 -17.72 -17.27 -9.66
CA THR A 17 -18.55 -17.18 -10.84
C THR A 17 -17.68 -16.70 -11.98
N PRO A 18 -17.52 -17.48 -13.05
CA PRO A 18 -16.74 -17.05 -14.19
C PRO A 18 -17.36 -15.78 -14.79
N ILE A 19 -16.66 -14.66 -14.66
CA ILE A 19 -17.09 -13.39 -15.24
C ILE A 19 -16.75 -13.45 -16.72
N THR A 20 -17.79 -13.53 -17.54
CA THR A 20 -17.65 -13.54 -18.99
C THR A 20 -17.73 -12.12 -19.57
N MET A 21 -17.16 -11.91 -20.75
CA MET A 21 -17.30 -10.63 -21.47
C MET A 21 -18.78 -10.28 -21.71
N ARG A 22 -19.63 -11.26 -21.91
CA ARG A 22 -21.09 -11.06 -22.06
C ARG A 22 -21.72 -10.50 -20.78
N THR A 23 -21.31 -11.01 -19.62
CA THR A 23 -21.77 -10.47 -18.32
C THR A 23 -21.36 -9.01 -18.16
N LEU A 24 -20.12 -8.67 -18.52
CA LEU A 24 -19.61 -7.29 -18.45
C LEU A 24 -20.32 -6.37 -19.45
N GLN A 25 -20.63 -6.85 -20.65
CA GLN A 25 -21.42 -6.10 -21.65
C GLN A 25 -22.82 -5.74 -21.14
N THR A 26 -23.43 -6.60 -20.34
CA THR A 26 -24.71 -6.29 -19.68
C THR A 26 -24.51 -5.32 -18.51
N LEU A 27 -23.48 -5.56 -17.71
CA LEU A 27 -23.20 -4.77 -16.50
C LEU A 27 -22.86 -3.31 -16.82
N ILE A 28 -22.12 -3.05 -17.91
CA ILE A 28 -21.69 -1.69 -18.29
C ILE A 28 -22.88 -0.77 -18.61
N GLN A 29 -24.04 -1.34 -18.92
CA GLN A 29 -25.27 -0.59 -19.18
C GLN A 29 -25.98 -0.15 -17.89
N THR A 30 -25.53 -0.62 -16.73
CA THR A 30 -26.13 -0.27 -15.44
C THR A 30 -25.57 1.02 -14.88
N PRO A 31 -26.36 1.81 -14.14
CA PRO A 31 -25.89 3.06 -13.53
C PRO A 31 -24.87 2.85 -12.41
N THR A 32 -24.63 1.62 -11.97
CA THR A 32 -23.66 1.26 -10.94
C THR A 32 -22.22 1.25 -11.46
N VAL A 33 -22.04 1.19 -12.78
CA VAL A 33 -20.71 1.20 -13.40
C VAL A 33 -20.20 2.66 -13.54
N PRO A 34 -18.97 2.96 -13.08
CA PRO A 34 -18.40 4.29 -13.19
C PRO A 34 -18.30 4.79 -14.64
N ARG A 35 -18.49 6.10 -14.84
CA ARG A 35 -18.48 6.74 -16.17
C ARG A 35 -17.20 6.50 -16.95
N ARG A 36 -16.06 6.33 -16.28
CA ARG A 36 -14.78 6.01 -16.93
C ARG A 36 -14.83 4.77 -17.82
N TYR A 37 -15.68 3.81 -17.51
CA TYR A 37 -15.90 2.63 -18.36
C TYR A 37 -16.98 2.85 -19.42
N THR A 38 -18.09 3.49 -19.05
CA THR A 38 -19.24 3.68 -19.99
C THR A 38 -18.92 4.68 -21.10
N GLN A 39 -17.92 5.54 -20.89
CA GLN A 39 -17.47 6.57 -21.85
C GLN A 39 -16.20 6.15 -22.61
N SER A 40 -15.59 5.02 -22.28
CA SER A 40 -14.38 4.51 -22.92
C SER A 40 -14.73 3.50 -24.02
N PRO A 41 -14.11 3.56 -25.20
CA PRO A 41 -14.26 2.54 -26.23
C PRO A 41 -13.80 1.14 -25.77
N SER A 42 -12.83 1.06 -24.84
CA SER A 42 -12.30 -0.16 -24.23
C SER A 42 -12.96 -0.50 -22.90
N GLY A 43 -14.05 0.16 -22.52
CA GLY A 43 -14.59 0.10 -21.15
C GLY A 43 -14.90 -1.31 -20.63
N VAL A 44 -15.36 -2.23 -21.49
CA VAL A 44 -15.61 -3.63 -21.08
C VAL A 44 -14.30 -4.37 -20.81
N GLN A 45 -13.27 -4.14 -21.63
CA GLN A 45 -11.94 -4.72 -21.47
C GLN A 45 -11.25 -4.15 -20.21
N ASP A 46 -11.40 -2.85 -20.01
CA ASP A 46 -10.85 -2.16 -18.82
C ASP A 46 -11.52 -2.66 -17.54
N MET A 47 -12.84 -2.88 -17.55
CA MET A 47 -13.56 -3.51 -16.44
C MET A 47 -13.03 -4.91 -16.17
N TYR A 48 -12.79 -5.71 -17.22
CA TYR A 48 -12.26 -7.06 -17.06
C TYR A 48 -10.86 -7.05 -16.46
N ALA A 49 -9.98 -6.19 -16.97
CA ALA A 49 -8.63 -6.03 -16.43
C ALA A 49 -8.65 -5.58 -14.96
N ALA A 50 -9.50 -4.61 -14.60
CA ALA A 50 -9.66 -4.19 -13.20
C ALA A 50 -10.12 -5.33 -12.29
N ILE A 51 -11.00 -6.21 -12.78
CA ILE A 51 -11.44 -7.40 -12.02
C ILE A 51 -10.30 -8.42 -11.85
N LEU A 52 -9.47 -8.63 -12.88
CA LEU A 52 -8.33 -9.53 -12.77
C LEU A 52 -7.35 -9.05 -11.70
N VAL A 53 -6.98 -7.77 -11.76
CA VAL A 53 -6.14 -7.14 -10.74
C VAL A 53 -6.79 -7.22 -9.35
N GLY A 54 -8.10 -6.97 -9.28
CA GLY A 54 -8.85 -7.09 -8.02
C GLY A 54 -8.76 -8.49 -7.40
N ARG A 55 -8.78 -9.54 -8.22
CA ARG A 55 -8.61 -10.92 -7.74
C ARG A 55 -7.23 -11.17 -7.15
N GLU A 56 -6.18 -10.59 -7.73
CA GLU A 56 -4.81 -10.70 -7.22
C GLU A 56 -4.68 -10.10 -5.82
N VAL A 57 -5.34 -8.96 -5.56
CA VAL A 57 -5.38 -8.33 -4.23
C VAL A 57 -6.55 -8.83 -3.36
N GLY A 58 -7.28 -9.83 -3.82
CA GLY A 58 -8.33 -10.52 -3.06
C GLY A 58 -9.57 -9.68 -2.79
N ILE A 59 -10.02 -8.86 -3.75
CA ILE A 59 -11.27 -8.08 -3.65
C ILE A 59 -12.34 -8.57 -4.62
N ALA A 60 -13.59 -8.26 -4.29
CA ALA A 60 -14.73 -8.66 -5.11
C ALA A 60 -14.79 -7.88 -6.44
N PRO A 61 -15.38 -8.47 -7.51
CA PRO A 61 -15.43 -7.84 -8.83
C PRO A 61 -16.01 -6.43 -8.86
N MET A 62 -17.11 -6.19 -8.15
CA MET A 62 -17.72 -4.86 -8.11
C MET A 62 -16.87 -3.85 -7.34
N GLU A 63 -16.19 -4.29 -6.28
CA GLU A 63 -15.24 -3.46 -5.54
C GLU A 63 -14.04 -3.09 -6.42
N ALA A 64 -13.54 -4.04 -7.24
CA ALA A 64 -12.48 -3.80 -8.20
C ALA A 64 -12.89 -2.75 -9.25
N ILE A 65 -14.07 -2.90 -9.88
CA ILE A 65 -14.60 -1.92 -10.84
C ILE A 65 -14.73 -0.51 -10.23
N GLN A 66 -15.07 -0.41 -8.95
CA GLN A 66 -15.23 0.88 -8.28
C GLN A 66 -13.90 1.54 -7.90
N ASN A 67 -12.88 0.76 -7.56
CA ASN A 67 -11.68 1.25 -6.87
C ASN A 67 -10.36 1.01 -7.60
N ILE A 68 -10.32 0.22 -8.68
CA ILE A 68 -9.14 0.03 -9.52
C ILE A 68 -9.29 0.87 -10.79
N TYR A 69 -8.19 1.49 -11.21
CA TYR A 69 -8.12 2.38 -12.37
C TYR A 69 -6.99 1.92 -13.28
N LEU A 70 -7.24 2.01 -14.57
CA LEU A 70 -6.25 1.75 -15.62
C LEU A 70 -6.00 3.08 -16.33
N ILE A 71 -4.83 3.66 -16.13
CA ILE A 71 -4.47 4.99 -16.63
C ILE A 71 -3.14 4.87 -17.37
N ASN A 72 -3.12 5.20 -18.65
CA ASN A 72 -1.91 5.17 -19.48
C ASN A 72 -1.16 3.83 -19.42
N GLY A 73 -1.88 2.71 -19.34
CA GLY A 73 -1.29 1.36 -19.22
C GLY A 73 -0.81 0.99 -17.81
N SER A 74 -0.90 1.90 -16.85
CA SER A 74 -0.57 1.66 -15.45
C SER A 74 -1.81 1.35 -14.63
N VAL A 75 -1.63 0.46 -13.65
CA VAL A 75 -2.68 0.13 -12.67
C VAL A 75 -2.55 1.03 -11.46
N SER A 76 -3.66 1.60 -11.04
CA SER A 76 -3.75 2.37 -9.80
C SER A 76 -4.97 1.97 -8.99
N MET A 77 -5.00 2.33 -7.72
CA MET A 77 -6.15 2.08 -6.84
C MET A 77 -6.51 3.31 -6.02
N SER A 78 -7.78 3.38 -5.61
CA SER A 78 -8.22 4.45 -4.73
C SER A 78 -7.53 4.38 -3.36
N GLY A 79 -7.25 5.53 -2.76
CA GLY A 79 -6.69 5.58 -1.40
C GLY A 79 -7.57 4.85 -0.37
N LYS A 80 -8.89 4.82 -0.57
CA LYS A 80 -9.82 4.06 0.28
C LYS A 80 -9.54 2.57 0.23
N LEU A 81 -9.30 2.02 -0.96
CA LEU A 81 -8.96 0.62 -1.14
C LEU A 81 -7.62 0.30 -0.50
N MET A 82 -6.60 1.17 -0.67
CA MET A 82 -5.31 1.00 -0.01
C MET A 82 -5.46 0.83 1.50
N VAL A 83 -6.20 1.74 2.15
CA VAL A 83 -6.45 1.67 3.59
C VAL A 83 -7.18 0.38 3.97
N ALA A 84 -8.20 -0.01 3.21
CA ALA A 84 -8.97 -1.23 3.47
C ALA A 84 -8.10 -2.49 3.39
N LEU A 85 -7.20 -2.58 2.39
CA LEU A 85 -6.27 -3.69 2.24
C LEU A 85 -5.27 -3.76 3.39
N ILE A 86 -4.70 -2.61 3.79
CA ILE A 86 -3.75 -2.51 4.90
C ILE A 86 -4.40 -2.95 6.22
N TYR A 87 -5.62 -2.50 6.50
CA TYR A 87 -6.34 -2.91 7.71
C TYR A 87 -6.76 -4.38 7.66
N ARG A 88 -7.18 -4.89 6.49
CA ARG A 88 -7.50 -6.30 6.29
C ARG A 88 -6.29 -7.20 6.55
N ALA A 89 -5.08 -6.75 6.21
CA ALA A 89 -3.84 -7.44 6.52
C ALA A 89 -3.44 -7.36 8.01
N GLY A 90 -4.24 -6.67 8.84
CA GLY A 90 -4.01 -6.53 10.28
C GLY A 90 -3.05 -5.42 10.66
N HIS A 91 -2.63 -4.58 9.73
CA HIS A 91 -1.79 -3.41 9.98
C HIS A 91 -2.65 -2.19 10.40
N LEU A 92 -2.02 -1.13 10.87
CA LEU A 92 -2.71 0.05 11.35
C LEU A 92 -2.02 1.33 10.86
N MET A 93 -2.82 2.31 10.49
CA MET A 93 -2.39 3.70 10.28
C MET A 93 -3.11 4.63 11.24
N LYS A 94 -2.38 5.56 11.87
CA LYS A 94 -2.97 6.60 12.73
C LYS A 94 -2.75 7.96 12.09
N VAL A 95 -3.84 8.64 11.74
CA VAL A 95 -3.80 9.96 11.11
C VAL A 95 -3.92 11.07 12.17
N LYS A 96 -2.95 11.96 12.20
CA LYS A 96 -2.89 13.12 13.09
C LYS A 96 -3.01 14.40 12.29
N PHE A 97 -4.05 15.18 12.58
CA PHE A 97 -4.30 16.45 11.91
C PHE A 97 -3.65 17.61 12.65
N GLY A 98 -2.58 18.16 12.09
CA GLY A 98 -1.97 19.41 12.55
C GLY A 98 -2.59 20.64 11.91
N ALA A 99 -2.09 21.84 12.26
CA ALA A 99 -2.57 23.10 11.71
C ALA A 99 -2.19 23.29 10.22
N LYS A 100 -0.96 22.92 9.85
CA LYS A 100 -0.41 23.12 8.51
C LYS A 100 0.01 21.84 7.81
N LYS A 101 -0.08 20.70 8.47
CA LYS A 101 0.27 19.38 7.93
C LYS A 101 -0.56 18.28 8.58
N VAL A 102 -0.59 17.14 7.91
CA VAL A 102 -1.14 15.88 8.42
C VAL A 102 0.01 14.89 8.51
N THR A 103 0.09 14.17 9.62
CA THR A 103 1.06 13.09 9.85
C THR A 103 0.33 11.76 9.93
N VAL A 104 0.88 10.73 9.30
CA VAL A 104 0.36 9.36 9.32
C VAL A 104 1.41 8.47 9.96
N GLU A 105 1.14 7.98 11.16
CA GLU A 105 1.96 6.98 11.84
C GLU A 105 1.59 5.58 11.34
N CYS A 106 2.60 4.79 11.00
CA CYS A 106 2.46 3.49 10.38
C CYS A 106 2.87 2.37 11.34
N PHE A 107 2.01 1.36 11.48
CA PHE A 107 2.24 0.22 12.36
C PHE A 107 2.01 -1.06 11.58
N ARG A 108 2.99 -1.95 11.59
CA ARG A 108 2.86 -3.29 11.01
C ARG A 108 2.63 -4.32 12.11
N ARG A 109 1.79 -5.29 11.82
CA ARG A 109 1.65 -6.46 12.69
C ARG A 109 2.84 -7.37 12.45
N ASP A 110 3.57 -7.65 13.52
CA ASP A 110 4.63 -8.65 13.52
C ASP A 110 4.04 -10.05 13.27
N PRO A 111 4.58 -10.82 12.32
CA PRO A 111 4.04 -12.14 11.97
C PRO A 111 4.22 -13.20 13.07
N TYR A 112 5.16 -13.00 13.99
CA TYR A 112 5.48 -13.96 15.05
C TYR A 112 4.83 -13.60 16.39
N THR A 113 4.94 -12.33 16.78
CA THR A 113 4.39 -11.86 18.07
C THR A 113 2.95 -11.39 17.97
N HIS A 114 2.45 -11.12 16.76
CA HIS A 114 1.15 -10.50 16.47
C HIS A 114 0.96 -9.10 17.08
N GLU A 115 2.01 -8.49 17.59
CA GLU A 115 1.98 -7.12 18.09
C GLU A 115 2.06 -6.10 16.95
N LEU A 116 1.58 -4.89 17.21
CA LEU A 116 1.70 -3.77 16.29
C LEU A 116 2.98 -3.00 16.59
N VAL A 117 3.92 -3.05 15.66
CA VAL A 117 5.22 -2.38 15.75
C VAL A 117 5.19 -1.14 14.87
N ALA A 118 5.61 0.01 15.39
CA ALA A 118 5.77 1.22 14.61
C ALA A 118 6.92 1.05 13.60
N VAL A 119 6.63 1.34 12.32
CA VAL A 119 7.61 1.18 11.23
C VAL A 119 8.03 2.51 10.61
N GLY A 120 7.35 3.59 10.94
CA GLY A 120 7.69 4.94 10.49
C GLY A 120 6.47 5.84 10.43
N GLU A 121 6.68 7.02 9.85
CA GLU A 121 5.61 7.99 9.63
C GLU A 121 5.81 8.72 8.31
N THR A 122 4.74 9.24 7.76
CA THR A 122 4.74 10.15 6.62
C THR A 122 3.98 11.41 6.96
N GLU A 123 4.34 12.51 6.31
CA GLU A 123 3.60 13.75 6.44
C GLU A 123 3.37 14.41 5.08
N PHE A 124 2.33 15.23 5.02
CA PHE A 124 2.02 16.07 3.89
C PHE A 124 1.28 17.30 4.39
N GLY A 125 1.61 18.47 3.85
CA GLY A 125 1.04 19.71 4.32
C GLY A 125 0.94 20.81 3.29
N GLU A 126 0.74 22.02 3.77
CA GLU A 126 0.60 23.23 2.96
C GLU A 126 1.84 23.47 2.08
N ALA A 127 3.05 23.35 2.65
CA ALA A 127 4.29 23.55 1.92
C ALA A 127 4.47 22.55 0.77
N ASP A 128 4.14 21.27 1.02
CA ASP A 128 4.24 20.22 0.02
C ASP A 128 3.23 20.42 -1.10
N ALA A 129 2.01 20.85 -0.75
CA ALA A 129 0.96 21.14 -1.72
C ALA A 129 1.35 22.30 -2.64
N VAL A 130 1.97 23.35 -2.10
CA VAL A 130 2.49 24.48 -2.87
C VAL A 130 3.64 24.04 -3.77
N ALA A 131 4.62 23.29 -3.23
CA ALA A 131 5.75 22.80 -4.00
C ALA A 131 5.33 21.92 -5.19
N ALA A 132 4.26 21.13 -5.01
CA ALA A 132 3.68 20.30 -6.06
C ALA A 132 2.63 21.02 -6.92
N SER A 133 2.41 22.32 -6.74
CA SER A 133 1.38 23.12 -7.43
C SER A 133 -0.05 22.58 -7.30
N LEU A 134 -0.31 21.86 -6.23
CA LEU A 134 -1.62 21.26 -5.93
C LEU A 134 -2.59 22.25 -5.27
N ASP A 135 -2.06 23.28 -4.62
CA ASP A 135 -2.83 24.36 -3.96
C ASP A 135 -3.73 25.12 -4.93
N GLN A 136 -3.44 25.06 -6.23
CA GLN A 136 -4.25 25.66 -7.29
C GLN A 136 -5.52 24.87 -7.63
N LYS A 137 -5.58 23.57 -7.26
CA LYS A 137 -6.73 22.71 -7.53
C LYS A 137 -7.91 23.04 -6.59
N ASP A 138 -9.13 23.11 -7.12
CA ASP A 138 -10.33 23.47 -6.35
C ASP A 138 -10.55 22.57 -5.13
N THR A 139 -10.27 21.28 -5.25
CA THR A 139 -10.40 20.32 -4.14
C THR A 139 -9.45 20.65 -2.99
N TYR A 140 -8.22 21.09 -3.28
CA TYR A 140 -7.24 21.51 -2.27
C TYR A 140 -7.62 22.84 -1.61
N ARG A 141 -8.27 23.75 -2.36
CA ARG A 141 -8.77 25.01 -1.80
C ARG A 141 -9.96 24.79 -0.87
N GLN A 142 -10.89 23.90 -1.27
CA GLN A 142 -12.11 23.63 -0.50
C GLN A 142 -11.87 22.74 0.71
N TYR A 143 -11.01 21.70 0.58
CA TYR A 143 -10.79 20.69 1.61
C TYR A 143 -9.30 20.40 1.82
N PRO A 144 -8.47 21.41 2.15
CA PRO A 144 -7.00 21.24 2.16
C PRO A 144 -6.54 20.12 3.08
N ARG A 145 -7.01 20.10 4.33
CA ARG A 145 -6.59 19.09 5.31
C ARG A 145 -6.98 17.66 4.92
N LEU A 146 -8.10 17.49 4.25
CA LEU A 146 -8.54 16.17 3.76
C LEU A 146 -7.64 15.71 2.60
N MET A 147 -7.30 16.61 1.69
CA MET A 147 -6.40 16.31 0.57
C MET A 147 -4.99 15.99 1.06
N TRP A 148 -4.47 16.73 2.04
CA TRP A 148 -3.19 16.42 2.67
C TRP A 148 -3.21 15.04 3.36
N ALA A 149 -4.30 14.70 4.05
CA ALA A 149 -4.44 13.38 4.67
C ALA A 149 -4.35 12.25 3.64
N TRP A 150 -5.08 12.36 2.53
CA TRP A 150 -5.03 11.35 1.48
C TRP A 150 -3.64 11.23 0.84
N ARG A 151 -2.92 12.32 0.63
CA ARG A 151 -1.54 12.28 0.14
C ARG A 151 -0.60 11.59 1.12
N ALA A 152 -0.64 11.96 2.40
CA ALA A 152 0.16 11.32 3.42
C ALA A 152 -0.14 9.81 3.55
N ILE A 153 -1.43 9.42 3.51
CA ILE A 153 -1.87 8.02 3.56
C ILE A 153 -1.36 7.22 2.34
N THR A 154 -1.51 7.74 1.13
CA THR A 154 -1.08 7.02 -0.07
C THR A 154 0.44 6.91 -0.14
N PHE A 155 1.16 7.93 0.32
CA PHE A 155 2.61 7.88 0.44
C PHE A 155 3.04 6.83 1.49
N ALA A 156 2.39 6.81 2.66
CA ALA A 156 2.60 5.78 3.67
C ALA A 156 2.33 4.36 3.12
N GLY A 157 1.26 4.21 2.34
CA GLY A 157 0.91 2.94 1.69
C GLY A 157 2.03 2.39 0.82
N ARG A 158 2.64 3.24 0.00
CA ARG A 158 3.76 2.86 -0.87
C ARG A 158 5.02 2.49 -0.10
N LEU A 159 5.40 3.30 0.89
CA LEU A 159 6.65 3.12 1.63
C LEU A 159 6.61 1.91 2.56
N PHE A 160 5.51 1.72 3.29
CA PHE A 160 5.50 0.78 4.41
C PHE A 160 4.63 -0.46 4.18
N TYR A 161 3.80 -0.49 3.11
CA TYR A 161 2.83 -1.57 2.87
C TYR A 161 2.80 -2.04 1.41
N GLY A 162 3.89 -1.86 0.67
CA GLY A 162 3.98 -2.24 -0.74
C GLY A 162 3.69 -3.73 -0.99
N ASP A 163 4.06 -4.59 -0.08
CA ASP A 163 3.75 -6.03 -0.10
C ASP A 163 2.24 -6.31 -0.01
N VAL A 164 1.53 -5.57 0.83
CA VAL A 164 0.06 -5.69 0.98
C VAL A 164 -0.67 -5.18 -0.27
N LEU A 165 -0.11 -4.15 -0.89
CA LEU A 165 -0.69 -3.50 -2.08
C LEU A 165 -0.26 -4.15 -3.39
N SER A 166 0.49 -5.27 -3.35
CA SER A 166 1.00 -5.98 -4.54
C SER A 166 1.73 -5.07 -5.53
N GLY A 167 2.46 -4.06 -5.02
CA GLY A 167 3.16 -3.07 -5.82
C GLY A 167 2.28 -2.01 -6.49
N ILE A 168 0.96 -2.05 -6.31
CA ILE A 168 0.04 -1.03 -6.84
C ILE A 168 0.02 0.16 -5.90
N GLY A 169 0.97 1.07 -6.07
CA GLY A 169 1.19 2.17 -5.11
C GLY A 169 0.65 3.53 -5.54
N TYR A 170 0.22 3.70 -6.78
CA TYR A 170 -0.22 5.00 -7.28
C TYR A 170 -1.73 5.19 -7.15
N THR A 171 -2.15 6.44 -6.91
CA THR A 171 -3.55 6.84 -7.03
C THR A 171 -3.84 7.39 -8.43
N PRO A 172 -5.12 7.41 -8.86
CA PRO A 172 -5.48 7.97 -10.16
C PRO A 172 -4.99 9.41 -10.36
N GLU A 173 -5.10 10.22 -9.30
CA GLU A 173 -4.70 11.64 -9.32
C GLU A 173 -3.20 11.84 -9.50
N GLU A 174 -2.40 10.86 -9.12
CA GLU A 174 -0.95 10.88 -9.31
C GLU A 174 -0.58 10.49 -10.73
N LEU A 175 -1.24 9.51 -11.32
CA LEU A 175 -0.99 9.08 -12.69
C LEU A 175 -1.52 10.07 -13.74
N GLU A 176 -2.57 10.82 -13.45
CA GLU A 176 -3.07 11.87 -14.35
C GLU A 176 -2.13 13.08 -14.44
N VAL A 177 -1.29 13.29 -13.41
CA VAL A 177 -0.29 14.37 -13.39
C VAL A 177 1.04 13.91 -14.01
N SER A 178 1.25 12.61 -14.09
CA SER A 178 2.52 12.01 -14.50
C SER A 178 2.60 11.74 -15.99
N ASP A 179 2.59 12.78 -16.83
CA ASP A 179 3.19 12.64 -18.17
C ASP A 179 4.73 12.54 -18.10
N VAL A 180 5.32 12.73 -16.91
CA VAL A 180 6.76 12.59 -16.67
C VAL A 180 7.02 12.18 -15.21
N VAL A 181 6.98 10.90 -14.90
CA VAL A 181 7.78 10.37 -13.79
C VAL A 181 8.63 9.23 -14.36
N GLU A 182 9.88 9.55 -14.67
CA GLU A 182 10.91 8.53 -14.79
C GLU A 182 10.90 7.69 -13.50
N PRO A 183 11.12 6.36 -13.59
CA PRO A 183 11.25 5.54 -12.38
C PRO A 183 12.32 6.19 -11.51
N ILE A 184 11.96 6.52 -10.28
CA ILE A 184 12.95 6.94 -9.29
C ILE A 184 13.85 5.74 -9.12
N ASP A 185 15.09 5.83 -9.63
CA ASP A 185 16.15 4.93 -9.21
C ASP A 185 16.25 5.08 -7.70
N VAL A 186 15.70 4.11 -6.99
CA VAL A 186 15.91 3.99 -5.57
C VAL A 186 17.36 3.52 -5.45
N ASP A 187 18.29 4.48 -5.33
CA ASP A 187 19.61 4.17 -4.84
C ASP A 187 19.40 3.35 -3.57
N VAL A 188 19.88 2.12 -3.60
CA VAL A 188 19.86 1.24 -2.44
C VAL A 188 20.49 2.04 -1.31
N ILE A 189 19.68 2.48 -0.35
CA ILE A 189 20.21 3.09 0.86
C ILE A 189 20.94 1.97 1.55
N ASP A 190 22.28 1.96 1.44
CA ASP A 190 23.14 1.14 2.27
C ASP A 190 22.86 1.56 3.72
N VAL A 191 22.00 0.77 4.38
CA VAL A 191 21.83 0.89 5.82
C VAL A 191 23.10 0.31 6.42
N GLU A 192 24.07 1.16 6.70
CA GLU A 192 25.15 0.80 7.61
C GLU A 192 24.53 0.44 8.96
N VAL A 193 24.39 -0.84 9.19
CA VAL A 193 24.10 -1.38 10.51
C VAL A 193 25.43 -1.27 11.27
N GLU A 194 25.58 -0.22 12.06
CA GLU A 194 26.71 -0.11 12.97
C GLU A 194 26.83 -1.39 13.82
N GLY A 195 27.90 -2.13 13.64
CA GLY A 195 28.40 -3.11 14.61
C GLY A 195 28.00 -4.56 14.46
N LYS A 196 27.63 -5.08 13.25
CA LYS A 196 27.50 -6.54 13.08
C LYS A 196 27.98 -7.00 11.69
N SER A 197 29.08 -7.73 11.66
CA SER A 197 29.53 -8.46 10.47
C SER A 197 28.85 -9.83 10.40
N LEU A 198 28.35 -10.18 9.20
CA LEU A 198 27.82 -11.51 8.90
C LEU A 198 28.93 -12.35 8.26
N GLU A 199 29.40 -13.38 8.94
CA GLU A 199 30.23 -14.41 8.32
C GLU A 199 29.36 -15.58 7.88
N MET A 200 29.56 -16.02 6.64
CA MET A 200 28.88 -17.20 6.06
C MET A 200 29.80 -18.41 6.11
N GLU A 201 29.51 -19.35 6.97
CA GLU A 201 30.09 -20.67 6.95
C GLU A 201 29.01 -21.72 6.69
N ASN A 202 29.21 -22.52 5.63
CA ASN A 202 28.34 -23.66 5.26
C ASN A 202 26.84 -23.33 4.97
N GLY A 203 26.54 -22.19 4.40
CA GLY A 203 25.18 -21.91 3.90
C GLY A 203 24.15 -21.54 4.97
N THR A 204 24.57 -21.30 6.21
CA THR A 204 23.69 -20.82 7.29
C THR A 204 24.27 -19.55 7.88
N ALA A 205 23.50 -18.46 7.92
CA ALA A 205 23.91 -17.20 8.51
C ALA A 205 23.80 -17.28 10.05
N MET A 206 24.91 -17.08 10.76
CA MET A 206 24.91 -16.90 12.21
C MET A 206 25.35 -15.48 12.57
N LEU A 207 24.64 -14.86 13.50
CA LEU A 207 25.04 -13.60 14.13
C LEU A 207 26.06 -13.90 15.22
N VAL A 208 27.26 -13.36 15.09
CA VAL A 208 28.30 -13.43 16.13
C VAL A 208 28.39 -12.09 16.84
N ASP A 209 28.17 -12.06 18.15
CA ASP A 209 28.36 -10.89 18.99
C ASP A 209 29.86 -10.70 19.28
N GLU A 210 30.39 -9.53 18.95
CA GLU A 210 31.81 -9.15 19.08
C GLU A 210 32.26 -8.87 20.53
N LEU A 211 31.56 -9.38 21.55
CA LEU A 211 31.84 -9.08 22.96
C LEU A 211 32.70 -10.11 23.73
N ASP A 212 33.16 -11.20 23.09
CA ASP A 212 33.93 -12.25 23.80
C ASP A 212 35.39 -12.42 23.35
N ALA A 213 36.00 -11.43 22.73
CA ALA A 213 37.39 -11.52 22.26
C ALA A 213 38.46 -10.93 23.21
N GLU A 214 38.12 -10.54 24.43
CA GLU A 214 39.08 -9.90 25.36
C GLU A 214 39.24 -10.58 26.73
N VAL A 215 39.22 -11.88 26.82
CA VAL A 215 39.68 -12.57 28.03
C VAL A 215 40.32 -13.93 27.68
N ILE A 216 41.47 -13.99 27.01
CA ILE A 216 42.45 -15.09 27.14
C ILE A 216 43.82 -14.60 26.65
N GLN A 217 44.51 -13.77 27.42
CA GLN A 217 45.96 -13.64 27.41
C GLN A 217 46.41 -13.13 28.76
N ASP A 218 46.41 -13.98 29.74
CA ASP A 218 47.42 -13.91 30.84
C ASP A 218 47.33 -15.16 31.73
N SER A 219 48.02 -16.22 31.33
CA SER A 219 48.53 -17.23 32.29
C SER A 219 49.42 -18.24 31.58
N THR A 220 50.70 -17.83 31.28
CA THR A 220 51.85 -18.77 31.26
C THR A 220 53.12 -18.00 31.53
N SER A 221 53.56 -18.00 32.79
CA SER A 221 54.95 -17.97 33.19
C SER A 221 55.05 -18.59 34.57
#